data_ba1c9dcc5ca922e3ffc94a0d3251146f
#
_entry.id   ba1c9dcc5ca922e3ffc94a0d3251146f
#
_cell.length_a   1.000
_cell.length_b   1.000
_cell.length_c   1.000
_cell.angle_alpha   90.00
_cell.angle_beta   90.00
_cell.angle_gamma   90.00
#
_symmetry.space_group_name_H-M   'P 1'
#
loop_
_entity.id
_entity.type
_entity.pdbx_description
1 polymer ?
#
loop_
_entity_poly.entity_id
_entity_poly.type
_entity_poly.pdbx_seq_one_letter_code
_entity_poly.pdbx_strand_id
1 'polypeptide(L)'
;MLTTVIGAYPKPDYLKITDWFNAKGGTDTENPTQFYAQEVNQMGDKAEKLFCQAAREVINDQIECGIDIVTDGEVRRENYIHYHCRHITGVDFETLTEKMARTGNYKCWLPTIVSKVEAQDSFLVHDWEVAQKLSSKPVKITIPGPTTITDTIANTYYTSNDKMGFDLAEVINVEIKRLQKAGCQYIQVDEPLFARKPQQAIDFGINNLAKCFDGLDTKIEKITHICCGYPDKLDAVDYPKAPLDSYHKIANLLDQSIIDTVSLEDAHRYNDLSLLENFSKTKIIFGLIKIASSEKETVQEIQSRVEEALKHISKEKLIAAPDCGLGHLPRDIAKYKLSTMVEAVKDY
;
A
#
# COMPACT_ATOMS: atom_id res chain seq x y z
N MET A 1 14.38 3.41 -16.91
CA MET A 1 13.52 3.97 -15.84
C MET A 1 13.51 3.03 -14.65
N LEU A 2 13.50 3.52 -13.39
CA LEU A 2 13.36 2.66 -12.21
C LEU A 2 11.99 1.99 -12.17
N THR A 3 11.94 0.79 -11.60
CA THR A 3 10.72 -0.01 -11.47
C THR A 3 10.49 -0.43 -10.02
N THR A 4 9.22 -0.44 -9.60
CA THR A 4 8.81 -0.94 -8.27
C THR A 4 7.44 -1.59 -8.33
N VAL A 5 7.03 -2.19 -7.23
CA VAL A 5 5.65 -2.65 -6.96
C VAL A 5 5.07 -1.88 -5.79
N ILE A 6 3.75 -1.93 -5.58
CA ILE A 6 3.12 -1.12 -4.52
C ILE A 6 3.21 -1.83 -3.16
N GLY A 7 2.71 -3.06 -3.04
CA GLY A 7 2.71 -3.78 -1.78
C GLY A 7 2.34 -5.25 -1.98
N ALA A 8 1.06 -5.57 -1.85
CA ALA A 8 0.54 -6.92 -1.91
C ALA A 8 0.87 -7.65 -3.23
N TYR A 9 1.18 -8.93 -3.11
CA TYR A 9 1.45 -9.84 -4.21
C TYR A 9 0.65 -11.15 -4.01
N PRO A 10 0.32 -11.91 -5.09
CA PRO A 10 -0.37 -13.19 -4.95
C PRO A 10 0.38 -14.15 -4.01
N LYS A 11 -0.27 -14.58 -2.94
CA LYS A 11 0.31 -15.52 -1.98
C LYS A 11 0.39 -16.93 -2.57
N PRO A 12 1.45 -17.70 -2.26
CA PRO A 12 1.51 -19.10 -2.63
C PRO A 12 0.38 -19.92 -1.99
N ASP A 13 -0.19 -20.87 -2.73
CA ASP A 13 -1.35 -21.70 -2.33
C ASP A 13 -1.14 -22.53 -1.05
N TYR A 14 0.11 -22.85 -0.70
CA TYR A 14 0.42 -23.61 0.51
C TYR A 14 0.33 -22.76 1.80
N LEU A 15 0.37 -21.41 1.68
CA LEU A 15 0.22 -20.51 2.82
C LEU A 15 -1.28 -20.38 3.17
N LYS A 16 -1.72 -21.20 4.10
CA LYS A 16 -3.13 -21.29 4.51
C LYS A 16 -3.47 -20.25 5.57
N ILE A 17 -3.44 -18.99 5.17
CA ILE A 17 -3.94 -17.86 5.96
C ILE A 17 -5.17 -17.33 5.26
N THR A 18 -6.26 -17.22 5.99
CA THR A 18 -7.45 -16.50 5.51
C THR A 18 -7.08 -15.03 5.38
N ASP A 19 -7.18 -14.48 4.18
CA ASP A 19 -6.98 -13.06 3.94
C ASP A 19 -8.13 -12.45 3.13
N TRP A 20 -8.14 -11.15 3.04
CA TRP A 20 -9.22 -10.44 2.38
C TRP A 20 -9.26 -10.64 0.86
N PHE A 21 -8.18 -11.12 0.24
CA PHE A 21 -8.15 -11.43 -1.21
C PHE A 21 -8.78 -12.77 -1.56
N ASN A 22 -8.83 -13.70 -0.61
CA ASN A 22 -9.30 -15.08 -0.81
C ASN A 22 -10.79 -15.25 -0.51
N ALA A 23 -11.53 -14.17 -0.24
CA ALA A 23 -12.94 -14.24 0.09
C ALA A 23 -13.79 -14.65 -1.10
N LYS A 24 -14.68 -15.63 -0.92
CA LYS A 24 -15.69 -16.00 -1.91
C LYS A 24 -16.72 -14.88 -2.02
N GLY A 25 -16.80 -14.27 -3.21
CA GLY A 25 -17.78 -13.21 -3.49
C GLY A 25 -17.33 -11.79 -3.20
N GLY A 26 -16.05 -11.57 -2.92
CA GLY A 26 -15.46 -10.25 -2.75
C GLY A 26 -14.62 -10.11 -1.48
N THR A 27 -14.25 -8.88 -1.15
CA THR A 27 -13.42 -8.56 0.02
C THR A 27 -14.14 -8.89 1.32
N ASP A 28 -13.50 -9.71 2.15
CA ASP A 28 -13.97 -10.07 3.50
C ASP A 28 -13.03 -9.47 4.55
N THR A 29 -13.58 -8.85 5.57
CA THR A 29 -12.82 -8.31 6.70
C THR A 29 -13.17 -8.99 8.03
N GLU A 30 -14.24 -9.79 8.09
CA GLU A 30 -14.65 -10.49 9.32
C GLU A 30 -13.74 -11.68 9.59
N ASN A 31 -13.74 -12.66 8.68
CA ASN A 31 -13.02 -13.91 8.86
C ASN A 31 -11.51 -13.73 8.99
N PRO A 32 -10.82 -12.98 8.10
CA PRO A 32 -9.39 -12.72 8.25
C PRO A 32 -9.07 -12.06 9.61
N THR A 33 -9.85 -11.07 10.02
CA THR A 33 -9.60 -10.34 11.25
C THR A 33 -9.81 -11.20 12.49
N GLN A 34 -10.86 -12.05 12.51
CA GLN A 34 -11.15 -12.95 13.64
C GLN A 34 -10.16 -14.11 13.75
N PHE A 35 -9.82 -14.73 12.61
CA PHE A 35 -9.14 -16.02 12.65
C PHE A 35 -7.63 -15.93 12.50
N TYR A 36 -7.08 -14.80 12.09
CA TYR A 36 -5.64 -14.66 11.83
C TYR A 36 -4.76 -15.17 12.98
N ALA A 37 -5.00 -14.67 14.19
CA ALA A 37 -4.19 -15.05 15.36
C ALA A 37 -4.31 -16.55 15.65
N GLN A 38 -5.51 -17.13 15.51
CA GLN A 38 -5.76 -18.55 15.70
C GLN A 38 -5.06 -19.39 14.63
N GLU A 39 -5.14 -18.99 13.37
CA GLU A 39 -4.49 -19.68 12.24
C GLU A 39 -2.97 -19.69 12.39
N VAL A 40 -2.37 -18.54 12.73
CA VAL A 40 -0.93 -18.43 12.99
C VAL A 40 -0.52 -19.31 14.17
N ASN A 41 -1.28 -19.29 15.27
CA ASN A 41 -1.03 -20.14 16.44
C ASN A 41 -1.14 -21.64 16.11
N GLN A 42 -2.09 -22.04 15.26
CA GLN A 42 -2.24 -23.44 14.81
C GLN A 42 -1.06 -23.89 13.95
N MET A 43 -0.45 -23.01 13.18
CA MET A 43 0.77 -23.31 12.44
C MET A 43 1.97 -23.53 13.38
N GLY A 44 1.97 -22.93 14.59
CA GLY A 44 3.01 -23.05 15.60
C GLY A 44 4.39 -22.70 15.01
N ASP A 45 5.42 -23.48 15.37
CA ASP A 45 6.80 -23.26 14.89
C ASP A 45 6.99 -23.32 13.37
N LYS A 46 5.99 -23.76 12.64
CA LYS A 46 6.01 -23.80 11.17
C LYS A 46 5.63 -22.48 10.54
N ALA A 47 4.90 -21.61 11.26
CA ALA A 47 4.40 -20.35 10.74
C ALA A 47 5.52 -19.50 10.14
N GLU A 48 6.58 -19.25 10.91
CA GLU A 48 7.72 -18.46 10.46
C GLU A 48 8.43 -19.05 9.23
N LYS A 49 8.58 -20.38 9.19
CA LYS A 49 9.19 -21.06 8.03
C LYS A 49 8.34 -20.89 6.78
N LEU A 50 7.01 -20.99 6.90
CA LEU A 50 6.08 -20.81 5.79
C LEU A 50 6.06 -19.36 5.30
N PHE A 51 6.07 -18.39 6.20
CA PHE A 51 6.18 -16.96 5.86
C PHE A 51 7.50 -16.65 5.15
N CYS A 52 8.63 -17.13 5.68
CA CYS A 52 9.93 -16.93 5.03
C CYS A 52 9.98 -17.59 3.64
N GLN A 53 9.40 -18.78 3.48
CA GLN A 53 9.31 -19.44 2.18
C GLN A 53 8.47 -18.61 1.21
N ALA A 54 7.28 -18.18 1.62
CA ALA A 54 6.39 -17.36 0.80
C ALA A 54 7.03 -16.03 0.40
N ALA A 55 7.65 -15.32 1.35
CA ALA A 55 8.37 -14.08 1.07
C ALA A 55 9.51 -14.29 0.05
N ARG A 56 10.29 -15.36 0.21
CA ARG A 56 11.35 -15.71 -0.75
C ARG A 56 10.80 -15.90 -2.16
N GLU A 57 9.73 -16.66 -2.31
CA GLU A 57 9.14 -16.93 -3.63
C GLU A 57 8.58 -15.66 -4.28
N VAL A 58 7.88 -14.84 -3.51
CA VAL A 58 7.29 -13.59 -3.98
C VAL A 58 8.37 -12.56 -4.36
N ILE A 59 9.43 -12.44 -3.57
CA ILE A 59 10.58 -11.57 -3.85
C ILE A 59 11.31 -12.06 -5.12
N ASN A 60 11.54 -13.37 -5.23
CA ASN A 60 12.20 -13.93 -6.41
C ASN A 60 11.38 -13.68 -7.69
N ASP A 61 10.05 -13.83 -7.65
CA ASP A 61 9.20 -13.51 -8.81
C ASP A 61 9.40 -12.06 -9.28
N GLN A 62 9.41 -11.12 -8.34
CA GLN A 62 9.62 -9.70 -8.65
C GLN A 62 11.01 -9.45 -9.25
N ILE A 63 12.05 -10.05 -8.67
CA ILE A 63 13.43 -9.94 -9.17
C ILE A 63 13.59 -10.57 -10.56
N GLU A 64 13.01 -11.74 -10.78
CA GLU A 64 13.01 -12.42 -12.09
C GLU A 64 12.28 -11.61 -13.16
N CYS A 65 11.23 -10.87 -12.80
CA CYS A 65 10.57 -9.93 -13.68
C CYS A 65 11.38 -8.65 -13.96
N GLY A 66 12.50 -8.42 -13.24
CA GLY A 66 13.37 -7.27 -13.42
C GLY A 66 13.01 -6.04 -12.57
N ILE A 67 12.23 -6.20 -11.50
CA ILE A 67 11.87 -5.10 -10.58
C ILE A 67 13.11 -4.64 -9.79
N ASP A 68 13.32 -3.33 -9.70
CA ASP A 68 14.48 -2.74 -9.02
C ASP A 68 14.28 -2.58 -7.51
N ILE A 69 13.07 -2.20 -7.08
CA ILE A 69 12.71 -2.02 -5.67
C ILE A 69 11.51 -2.93 -5.39
N VAL A 70 11.76 -4.03 -4.69
CA VAL A 70 10.76 -5.07 -4.42
C VAL A 70 10.04 -4.86 -3.09
N THR A 71 8.97 -5.62 -2.84
CA THR A 71 8.29 -5.71 -1.52
C THR A 71 8.29 -7.15 -1.02
N ASP A 72 7.98 -7.35 0.25
CA ASP A 72 7.72 -8.68 0.84
C ASP A 72 6.41 -9.33 0.35
N GLY A 73 5.67 -8.62 -0.52
CA GLY A 73 4.38 -9.05 -1.05
C GLY A 73 3.27 -9.10 0.00
N GLU A 74 3.51 -8.57 1.19
CA GLU A 74 2.57 -8.57 2.32
C GLU A 74 2.10 -10.00 2.70
N VAL A 75 2.98 -10.98 2.51
CA VAL A 75 2.61 -12.39 2.67
C VAL A 75 2.19 -12.74 4.10
N ARG A 76 2.63 -11.98 5.10
CA ARG A 76 2.30 -12.16 6.51
C ARG A 76 0.94 -11.57 6.88
N ARG A 77 0.35 -10.73 6.04
CA ARG A 77 -0.81 -9.89 6.37
C ARG A 77 -2.11 -10.51 5.90
N GLU A 78 -3.06 -10.66 6.80
CA GLU A 78 -4.45 -11.00 6.48
C GLU A 78 -5.21 -9.83 5.86
N ASN A 79 -4.87 -8.64 6.32
CA ASN A 79 -5.36 -7.34 5.86
C ASN A 79 -4.31 -6.29 6.15
N TYR A 80 -3.92 -5.48 5.18
CA TYR A 80 -2.80 -4.55 5.34
C TYR A 80 -3.02 -3.51 6.46
N ILE A 81 -4.27 -3.13 6.77
CA ILE A 81 -4.60 -2.20 7.86
C ILE A 81 -4.64 -2.94 9.20
N HIS A 82 -5.42 -4.02 9.28
CA HIS A 82 -5.66 -4.72 10.54
C HIS A 82 -4.39 -5.38 11.08
N TYR A 83 -3.55 -5.90 10.21
CA TYR A 83 -2.23 -6.43 10.59
C TYR A 83 -1.43 -5.42 11.42
N HIS A 84 -1.35 -4.16 10.96
CA HIS A 84 -0.66 -3.10 11.69
C HIS A 84 -1.37 -2.71 12.98
N CYS A 85 -2.71 -2.61 12.93
CA CYS A 85 -3.50 -2.24 14.10
C CYS A 85 -3.40 -3.23 15.25
N ARG A 86 -3.06 -4.52 14.99
CA ARG A 86 -2.78 -5.52 16.04
C ARG A 86 -1.59 -5.16 16.92
N HIS A 87 -0.68 -4.36 16.40
CA HIS A 87 0.54 -3.91 17.08
C HIS A 87 0.43 -2.48 17.61
N ILE A 88 -0.79 -1.99 17.81
CA ILE A 88 -1.09 -0.68 18.39
C ILE A 88 -1.87 -0.89 19.68
N THR A 89 -1.34 -0.42 20.81
CA THR A 89 -2.09 -0.37 22.08
C THR A 89 -3.33 0.49 21.92
N GLY A 90 -4.42 0.11 22.54
CA GLY A 90 -5.70 0.85 22.48
C GLY A 90 -6.65 0.37 21.39
N VAL A 91 -6.24 -0.61 20.57
CA VAL A 91 -7.11 -1.25 19.57
C VAL A 91 -7.57 -2.61 20.07
N ASP A 92 -8.88 -2.80 20.15
CA ASP A 92 -9.55 -4.04 20.55
C ASP A 92 -9.89 -4.90 19.33
N PHE A 93 -9.44 -6.15 19.35
CA PHE A 93 -9.71 -7.20 18.36
C PHE A 93 -10.62 -8.31 18.89
N GLU A 94 -10.97 -8.28 20.19
CA GLU A 94 -11.81 -9.30 20.81
C GLU A 94 -13.28 -9.13 20.36
N THR A 95 -13.73 -7.87 20.21
CA THR A 95 -15.07 -7.55 19.78
C THR A 95 -15.04 -6.65 18.55
N LEU A 96 -15.37 -7.23 17.39
CA LEU A 96 -15.43 -6.46 16.15
C LEU A 96 -16.72 -5.64 16.07
N THR A 97 -16.61 -4.42 15.54
CA THR A 97 -17.74 -3.54 15.30
C THR A 97 -18.21 -3.63 13.85
N GLU A 98 -19.48 -3.97 13.63
CA GLU A 98 -20.09 -3.91 12.29
C GLU A 98 -20.21 -2.45 11.85
N LYS A 99 -19.69 -2.14 10.66
CA LYS A 99 -19.81 -0.82 10.03
C LYS A 99 -20.10 -0.97 8.55
N MET A 100 -20.97 -0.11 8.01
CA MET A 100 -21.18 -0.02 6.57
C MET A 100 -20.01 0.73 5.93
N ALA A 101 -19.34 0.10 4.98
CA ALA A 101 -18.23 0.69 4.24
C ALA A 101 -18.67 1.17 2.85
N ARG A 102 -17.82 2.02 2.25
CA ARG A 102 -17.96 2.54 0.88
C ARG A 102 -19.39 3.04 0.59
N THR A 103 -19.85 4.00 1.38
CA THR A 103 -21.19 4.62 1.23
C THR A 103 -22.36 3.64 1.33
N GLY A 104 -22.22 2.58 2.12
CA GLY A 104 -23.29 1.62 2.36
C GLY A 104 -23.31 0.40 1.46
N ASN A 105 -22.27 0.19 0.65
CA ASN A 105 -22.27 -0.90 -0.34
C ASN A 105 -22.02 -2.28 0.26
N TYR A 106 -21.27 -2.40 1.37
CA TYR A 106 -21.04 -3.67 2.05
C TYR A 106 -20.73 -3.49 3.54
N LYS A 107 -20.99 -4.54 4.31
CA LYS A 107 -20.67 -4.60 5.73
C LYS A 107 -19.20 -4.94 5.94
N CYS A 108 -18.55 -4.22 6.86
CA CYS A 108 -17.23 -4.54 7.37
C CYS A 108 -17.29 -4.84 8.85
N TRP A 109 -16.44 -5.74 9.31
CA TRP A 109 -16.22 -6.04 10.72
C TRP A 109 -14.84 -5.51 11.10
N LEU A 110 -14.82 -4.52 11.98
CA LEU A 110 -13.64 -3.70 12.22
C LEU A 110 -13.20 -3.82 13.68
N PRO A 111 -11.88 -3.89 13.95
CA PRO A 111 -11.36 -3.68 15.29
C PRO A 111 -11.68 -2.27 15.76
N THR A 112 -11.73 -2.07 17.09
CA THR A 112 -12.22 -0.82 17.68
C THR A 112 -11.14 -0.13 18.50
N ILE A 113 -10.89 1.15 18.27
CA ILE A 113 -10.08 1.98 19.17
C ILE A 113 -10.91 2.29 20.42
N VAL A 114 -10.49 1.76 21.57
CA VAL A 114 -11.18 1.85 22.86
C VAL A 114 -10.44 2.69 23.90
N SER A 115 -9.20 3.04 23.64
CA SER A 115 -8.37 3.93 24.48
C SER A 115 -7.38 4.72 23.62
N LYS A 116 -6.56 5.58 24.26
CA LYS A 116 -5.47 6.26 23.55
C LYS A 116 -4.57 5.25 22.87
N VAL A 117 -4.25 5.51 21.59
CA VAL A 117 -3.32 4.66 20.83
C VAL A 117 -1.86 4.94 21.26
N GLU A 118 -1.08 3.87 21.42
CA GLU A 118 0.34 3.93 21.76
C GLU A 118 1.13 2.86 21.01
N ALA A 119 2.40 3.13 20.72
CA ALA A 119 3.28 2.18 20.05
C ALA A 119 3.61 1.00 20.99
N GLN A 120 3.52 -0.21 20.44
CA GLN A 120 4.00 -1.43 21.06
C GLN A 120 5.47 -1.73 20.68
N ASP A 121 5.93 -2.95 20.97
CA ASP A 121 7.19 -3.44 20.45
C ASP A 121 7.20 -3.48 18.92
N SER A 122 8.40 -3.36 18.33
CA SER A 122 8.53 -3.37 16.88
C SER A 122 8.16 -4.73 16.28
N PHE A 123 7.44 -4.71 15.17
CA PHE A 123 7.06 -5.90 14.39
C PHE A 123 7.52 -5.80 12.94
N LEU A 124 7.44 -4.62 12.32
CA LEU A 124 7.82 -4.45 10.93
C LEU A 124 9.33 -4.53 10.68
N VAL A 125 10.15 -4.23 11.68
CA VAL A 125 11.60 -4.41 11.57
C VAL A 125 11.94 -5.88 11.29
N HIS A 126 11.30 -6.81 12.01
CA HIS A 126 11.48 -8.23 11.76
C HIS A 126 11.05 -8.62 10.33
N ASP A 127 9.88 -8.19 9.91
CA ASP A 127 9.34 -8.50 8.57
C ASP A 127 10.27 -7.98 7.48
N TRP A 128 10.73 -6.72 7.62
CA TRP A 128 11.65 -6.10 6.67
C TRP A 128 13.03 -6.79 6.67
N GLU A 129 13.62 -7.09 7.82
CA GLU A 129 14.92 -7.76 7.90
C GLU A 129 14.89 -9.15 7.25
N VAL A 130 13.82 -9.92 7.49
CA VAL A 130 13.61 -11.22 6.83
C VAL A 130 13.54 -11.04 5.31
N ALA A 131 12.71 -10.13 4.84
CA ALA A 131 12.56 -9.86 3.41
C ALA A 131 13.87 -9.36 2.78
N GLN A 132 14.58 -8.42 3.42
CA GLN A 132 15.84 -7.88 2.90
C GLN A 132 16.96 -8.95 2.87
N LYS A 133 17.02 -9.86 3.84
CA LYS A 133 17.95 -11.00 3.81
C LYS A 133 17.67 -11.99 2.68
N LEU A 134 16.43 -12.06 2.21
CA LEU A 134 16.00 -12.92 1.12
C LEU A 134 16.17 -12.27 -0.26
N SER A 135 16.42 -10.96 -0.32
CA SER A 135 16.46 -10.16 -1.55
C SER A 135 17.87 -9.71 -1.90
N SER A 136 18.22 -9.81 -3.19
CA SER A 136 19.41 -9.14 -3.76
C SER A 136 19.15 -7.68 -4.17
N LYS A 137 17.89 -7.23 -4.09
CA LYS A 137 17.44 -5.87 -4.41
C LYS A 137 16.98 -5.16 -3.13
N PRO A 138 16.92 -3.82 -3.10
CA PRO A 138 16.31 -3.10 -1.99
C PRO A 138 14.86 -3.53 -1.77
N VAL A 139 14.48 -3.71 -0.51
CA VAL A 139 13.09 -4.02 -0.12
C VAL A 139 12.43 -2.77 0.44
N LYS A 140 11.32 -2.38 -0.17
CA LYS A 140 10.41 -1.36 0.30
C LYS A 140 9.40 -1.97 1.27
N ILE A 141 9.16 -1.31 2.41
CA ILE A 141 8.12 -1.69 3.37
C ILE A 141 6.90 -0.76 3.25
N THR A 142 5.71 -1.31 3.40
CA THR A 142 4.42 -0.60 3.30
C THR A 142 3.73 -0.53 4.66
N ILE A 143 3.11 0.61 4.96
CA ILE A 143 2.43 0.90 6.22
C ILE A 143 1.13 1.63 5.91
N PRO A 144 -0.04 1.24 6.46
CA PRO A 144 -1.25 2.03 6.29
C PRO A 144 -1.10 3.41 6.96
N GLY A 145 -1.55 4.43 6.26
CA GLY A 145 -1.46 5.80 6.76
C GLY A 145 -2.50 6.13 7.84
N PRO A 146 -2.25 7.16 8.65
CA PRO A 146 -3.11 7.54 9.77
C PRO A 146 -4.53 7.90 9.34
N THR A 147 -4.72 8.57 8.19
CA THR A 147 -6.06 8.93 7.68
C THR A 147 -6.81 7.67 7.23
N THR A 148 -6.10 6.74 6.60
CA THR A 148 -6.67 5.45 6.18
C THR A 148 -7.09 4.62 7.38
N ILE A 149 -6.27 4.51 8.42
CA ILE A 149 -6.65 3.80 9.66
C ILE A 149 -7.87 4.49 10.30
N THR A 150 -7.85 5.82 10.44
CA THR A 150 -8.95 6.60 11.04
C THR A 150 -10.30 6.33 10.38
N ASP A 151 -10.34 6.18 9.07
CA ASP A 151 -11.60 5.94 8.32
C ASP A 151 -12.05 4.48 8.35
N THR A 152 -11.11 3.55 8.42
CA THR A 152 -11.36 2.11 8.22
C THR A 152 -11.39 1.29 9.50
N ILE A 153 -11.14 1.90 10.66
CA ILE A 153 -11.27 1.27 11.98
C ILE A 153 -12.50 1.82 12.70
N ALA A 154 -13.05 1.07 13.65
CA ALA A 154 -14.07 1.60 14.56
C ALA A 154 -13.42 2.38 15.72
N ASN A 155 -14.13 3.34 16.28
CA ASN A 155 -13.61 4.22 17.33
C ASN A 155 -14.70 4.58 18.35
N THR A 156 -14.40 4.37 19.64
CA THR A 156 -15.25 4.78 20.75
C THR A 156 -14.54 5.72 21.73
N TYR A 157 -13.26 5.99 21.50
CA TYR A 157 -12.45 6.80 22.43
C TYR A 157 -12.25 8.24 21.95
N TYR A 158 -11.83 8.43 20.68
CA TYR A 158 -11.55 9.78 20.16
C TYR A 158 -12.84 10.48 19.72
N THR A 159 -12.94 11.76 20.03
CA THR A 159 -14.05 12.64 19.61
C THR A 159 -13.75 13.39 18.32
N SER A 160 -12.50 13.36 17.84
CA SER A 160 -12.01 14.04 16.63
C SER A 160 -11.14 13.12 15.79
N ASN A 161 -11.44 13.02 14.49
CA ASN A 161 -10.62 12.27 13.52
C ASN A 161 -9.22 12.88 13.34
N ASP A 162 -9.09 14.20 13.41
CA ASP A 162 -7.80 14.90 13.36
C ASP A 162 -6.92 14.45 14.54
N LYS A 163 -7.44 14.51 15.77
CA LYS A 163 -6.71 14.06 16.97
C LYS A 163 -6.35 12.58 16.91
N MET A 164 -7.27 11.72 16.48
CA MET A 164 -7.00 10.30 16.30
C MET A 164 -5.92 10.07 15.25
N GLY A 165 -6.03 10.73 14.11
CA GLY A 165 -5.04 10.64 13.03
C GLY A 165 -3.66 11.15 13.45
N PHE A 166 -3.59 12.20 14.26
CA PHE A 166 -2.33 12.72 14.79
C PHE A 166 -1.65 11.71 15.74
N ASP A 167 -2.40 11.15 16.71
CA ASP A 167 -1.85 10.16 17.64
C ASP A 167 -1.42 8.87 16.89
N LEU A 168 -2.18 8.44 15.88
CA LEU A 168 -1.78 7.33 15.00
C LEU A 168 -0.50 7.65 14.22
N ALA A 169 -0.35 8.88 13.73
CA ALA A 169 0.87 9.31 13.04
C ALA A 169 2.11 9.27 13.95
N GLU A 170 1.96 9.62 15.23
CA GLU A 170 3.03 9.48 16.23
C GLU A 170 3.42 8.01 16.45
N VAL A 171 2.44 7.11 16.54
CA VAL A 171 2.67 5.66 16.65
C VAL A 171 3.42 5.12 15.42
N ILE A 172 2.97 5.49 14.23
CA ILE A 172 3.61 5.10 12.97
C ILE A 172 5.04 5.65 12.88
N ASN A 173 5.26 6.90 13.29
CA ASN A 173 6.59 7.52 13.31
C ASN A 173 7.58 6.73 14.19
N VAL A 174 7.14 6.21 15.33
CA VAL A 174 7.98 5.36 16.19
C VAL A 174 8.46 4.13 15.42
N GLU A 175 7.56 3.43 14.71
CA GLU A 175 7.91 2.23 13.95
C GLU A 175 8.80 2.56 12.73
N ILE A 176 8.52 3.65 12.04
CA ILE A 176 9.36 4.14 10.93
C ILE A 176 10.79 4.46 11.40
N LYS A 177 10.95 5.09 12.56
CA LYS A 177 12.28 5.33 13.14
C LYS A 177 13.04 4.04 13.49
N ARG A 178 12.33 3.01 13.91
CA ARG A 178 12.91 1.67 14.15
C ARG A 178 13.37 1.03 12.84
N LEU A 179 12.55 1.11 11.78
CA LEU A 179 12.89 0.67 10.43
C LEU A 179 14.13 1.40 9.88
N GLN A 180 14.18 2.72 10.02
CA GLN A 180 15.37 3.51 9.66
C GLN A 180 16.61 3.01 10.38
N LYS A 181 16.53 2.79 11.70
CA LYS A 181 17.65 2.28 12.52
C LYS A 181 18.10 0.89 12.07
N ALA A 182 17.18 0.06 11.58
CA ALA A 182 17.48 -1.25 11.01
C ALA A 182 18.12 -1.17 9.62
N GLY A 183 18.05 -0.02 8.94
CA GLY A 183 18.65 0.22 7.62
C GLY A 183 17.68 0.21 6.46
N CYS A 184 16.35 0.20 6.70
CA CYS A 184 15.35 0.31 5.66
C CYS A 184 15.42 1.69 5.00
N GLN A 185 15.58 1.72 3.67
CA GLN A 185 15.73 2.97 2.91
C GLN A 185 14.45 3.42 2.19
N TYR A 186 13.55 2.48 1.91
CA TYR A 186 12.31 2.75 1.16
C TYR A 186 11.11 2.47 2.05
N ILE A 187 10.43 3.52 2.49
CA ILE A 187 9.28 3.40 3.40
C ILE A 187 8.06 4.07 2.75
N GLN A 188 7.02 3.29 2.53
CA GLN A 188 5.78 3.72 1.89
C GLN A 188 4.66 3.76 2.93
N VAL A 189 4.03 4.93 3.09
CA VAL A 189 2.81 5.10 3.88
C VAL A 189 1.63 5.23 2.92
N ASP A 190 0.65 4.33 3.06
CA ASP A 190 -0.48 4.20 2.14
C ASP A 190 -1.66 5.06 2.60
N GLU A 191 -2.01 6.06 1.81
CA GLU A 191 -3.14 6.96 2.04
C GLU A 191 -4.15 6.93 0.86
N PRO A 192 -4.75 5.77 0.54
CA PRO A 192 -5.71 5.66 -0.56
C PRO A 192 -6.93 6.57 -0.41
N LEU A 193 -7.23 7.02 0.80
CA LEU A 193 -8.33 7.92 1.06
C LEU A 193 -8.11 9.35 0.58
N PHE A 194 -6.89 9.78 0.36
CA PHE A 194 -6.61 11.14 -0.09
C PHE A 194 -7.32 11.48 -1.41
N ALA A 195 -7.35 10.54 -2.35
CA ALA A 195 -8.10 10.74 -3.60
C ALA A 195 -9.63 10.72 -3.41
N ARG A 196 -10.14 9.89 -2.50
CA ARG A 196 -11.59 9.77 -2.27
C ARG A 196 -12.14 10.85 -1.34
N LYS A 197 -11.31 11.40 -0.47
CA LYS A 197 -11.65 12.43 0.52
C LYS A 197 -10.63 13.58 0.49
N PRO A 198 -10.47 14.28 -0.66
CA PRO A 198 -9.41 15.27 -0.82
C PRO A 198 -9.49 16.41 0.18
N GLN A 199 -10.69 16.82 0.61
CA GLN A 199 -10.84 17.86 1.63
C GLN A 199 -10.25 17.40 2.97
N GLN A 200 -10.48 16.16 3.39
CA GLN A 200 -9.92 15.62 4.62
C GLN A 200 -8.38 15.50 4.54
N ALA A 201 -7.85 15.14 3.35
CA ALA A 201 -6.41 15.16 3.10
C ALA A 201 -5.83 16.57 3.28
N ILE A 202 -6.51 17.61 2.77
CA ILE A 202 -6.11 19.02 2.88
C ILE A 202 -6.20 19.51 4.33
N ASP A 203 -7.29 19.23 5.03
CA ASP A 203 -7.56 19.75 6.36
C ASP A 203 -6.55 19.26 7.42
N PHE A 204 -6.20 17.97 7.38
CA PHE A 204 -5.28 17.37 8.35
C PHE A 204 -4.45 16.17 7.84
N GLY A 205 -4.92 15.46 6.78
CA GLY A 205 -4.31 14.19 6.36
C GLY A 205 -2.85 14.34 5.93
N ILE A 206 -2.50 15.35 5.13
CA ILE A 206 -1.14 15.59 4.65
C ILE A 206 -0.21 15.99 5.82
N ASN A 207 -0.71 16.73 6.80
CA ASN A 207 0.06 17.07 8.00
C ASN A 207 0.33 15.81 8.85
N ASN A 208 -0.67 14.94 9.02
CA ASN A 208 -0.52 13.67 9.74
C ASN A 208 0.43 12.72 8.98
N LEU A 209 0.36 12.68 7.65
CA LEU A 209 1.32 11.93 6.82
C LEU A 209 2.75 12.46 7.03
N ALA A 210 2.94 13.78 7.01
CA ALA A 210 4.24 14.40 7.27
C ALA A 210 4.76 14.04 8.68
N LYS A 211 3.87 14.00 9.68
CA LYS A 211 4.21 13.59 11.05
C LYS A 211 4.74 12.16 11.14
N CYS A 212 4.25 11.23 10.29
CA CYS A 212 4.78 9.87 10.22
C CYS A 212 6.28 9.83 9.90
N PHE A 213 6.77 10.80 9.14
CA PHE A 213 8.17 10.89 8.70
C PHE A 213 9.00 11.93 9.43
N ASP A 214 8.48 12.49 10.52
CA ASP A 214 9.15 13.54 11.30
C ASP A 214 10.46 13.04 11.94
N GLY A 215 11.53 13.82 11.77
CA GLY A 215 12.84 13.55 12.35
C GLY A 215 13.61 12.38 11.73
N LEU A 216 13.28 11.98 10.49
CA LEU A 216 14.03 10.97 9.74
C LEU A 216 15.24 11.57 9.00
N ASP A 217 16.22 10.70 8.75
CA ASP A 217 17.39 10.99 7.90
C ASP A 217 16.95 11.24 6.44
N THR A 218 17.68 12.10 5.73
CA THR A 218 17.50 12.39 4.31
C THR A 218 17.82 11.20 3.39
N LYS A 219 18.42 10.14 3.91
CA LYS A 219 18.69 8.90 3.16
C LYS A 219 17.47 8.01 3.01
N ILE A 220 16.40 8.28 3.75
CA ILE A 220 15.14 7.53 3.66
C ILE A 220 14.32 8.13 2.53
N GLU A 221 13.92 7.31 1.57
CA GLU A 221 12.93 7.66 0.57
C GLU A 221 11.54 7.58 1.19
N LYS A 222 10.92 8.74 1.43
CA LYS A 222 9.60 8.89 2.03
C LYS A 222 8.55 8.81 0.93
N ILE A 223 7.85 7.70 0.88
CA ILE A 223 6.90 7.39 -0.19
C ILE A 223 5.47 7.44 0.36
N THR A 224 4.54 7.98 -0.41
CA THR A 224 3.12 7.77 -0.15
C THR A 224 2.42 7.19 -1.37
N HIS A 225 1.53 6.21 -1.15
CA HIS A 225 0.69 5.65 -2.19
C HIS A 225 -0.75 6.13 -2.06
N ILE A 226 -1.29 6.63 -3.17
CA ILE A 226 -2.65 7.17 -3.24
C ILE A 226 -3.38 6.52 -4.41
N CYS A 227 -4.22 5.52 -4.12
CA CYS A 227 -5.07 4.91 -5.14
C CYS A 227 -6.45 5.58 -5.21
N CYS A 228 -7.11 5.41 -6.35
CA CYS A 228 -8.45 5.98 -6.59
C CYS A 228 -9.59 5.09 -6.09
N GLY A 229 -9.31 3.84 -5.77
CA GLY A 229 -10.28 2.84 -5.33
C GLY A 229 -9.82 1.44 -5.70
N TYR A 230 -9.98 0.49 -4.79
CA TYR A 230 -9.59 -0.89 -4.98
C TYR A 230 -10.82 -1.74 -5.29
N PRO A 231 -10.81 -2.61 -6.31
CA PRO A 231 -11.92 -3.50 -6.61
C PRO A 231 -12.08 -4.56 -5.53
N ASP A 232 -13.26 -5.15 -5.45
CA ASP A 232 -13.57 -6.22 -4.50
C ASP A 232 -13.17 -7.61 -5.01
N LYS A 233 -12.97 -7.75 -6.33
CA LYS A 233 -12.62 -9.01 -6.99
C LYS A 233 -11.92 -8.77 -8.33
N LEU A 234 -11.30 -9.83 -8.85
CA LEU A 234 -10.73 -9.84 -10.19
C LEU A 234 -11.81 -9.59 -11.26
N ASP A 235 -11.44 -8.83 -12.30
CA ASP A 235 -12.30 -8.45 -13.43
C ASP A 235 -13.57 -7.68 -13.03
N ALA A 236 -13.56 -7.01 -11.88
CA ALA A 236 -14.62 -6.07 -11.52
C ALA A 236 -14.54 -4.82 -12.41
N VAL A 237 -15.61 -4.57 -13.19
CA VAL A 237 -15.67 -3.43 -14.11
C VAL A 237 -16.28 -2.18 -13.46
N ASP A 238 -17.24 -2.36 -12.58
CA ASP A 238 -18.00 -1.28 -11.93
C ASP A 238 -17.67 -1.24 -10.42
N TYR A 239 -16.60 -0.55 -10.06
CA TYR A 239 -16.33 -0.25 -8.66
C TYR A 239 -16.10 1.26 -8.45
N PRO A 240 -16.46 1.80 -7.28
CA PRO A 240 -16.36 3.24 -7.02
C PRO A 240 -14.91 3.72 -7.10
N LYS A 241 -14.66 4.71 -7.97
CA LYS A 241 -13.39 5.42 -8.05
C LYS A 241 -13.53 6.87 -7.61
N ALA A 242 -12.46 7.42 -7.10
CA ALA A 242 -12.38 8.84 -6.79
C ALA A 242 -12.65 9.71 -8.05
N PRO A 243 -13.18 10.93 -7.91
CA PRO A 243 -13.32 11.87 -9.03
C PRO A 243 -12.00 12.13 -9.76
N LEU A 244 -12.05 12.39 -11.07
CA LEU A 244 -10.85 12.59 -11.90
C LEU A 244 -9.97 13.77 -11.45
N ASP A 245 -10.56 14.79 -10.85
CA ASP A 245 -9.88 15.98 -10.37
C ASP A 245 -9.27 15.84 -8.95
N SER A 246 -9.45 14.68 -8.31
CA SER A 246 -9.03 14.47 -6.92
C SER A 246 -7.53 14.67 -6.72
N TYR A 247 -6.70 14.14 -7.61
CA TYR A 247 -5.26 14.30 -7.52
C TYR A 247 -4.83 15.77 -7.71
N HIS A 248 -5.45 16.51 -8.63
CA HIS A 248 -5.17 17.93 -8.85
C HIS A 248 -5.38 18.77 -7.59
N LYS A 249 -6.36 18.42 -6.75
CA LYS A 249 -6.68 19.14 -5.50
C LYS A 249 -5.59 19.04 -4.45
N ILE A 250 -4.81 17.95 -4.44
CA ILE A 250 -3.84 17.64 -3.38
C ILE A 250 -2.38 17.67 -3.88
N ALA A 251 -2.15 17.64 -5.19
CA ALA A 251 -0.82 17.50 -5.78
C ALA A 251 0.19 18.55 -5.28
N ASN A 252 -0.17 19.83 -5.34
CA ASN A 252 0.71 20.92 -4.89
C ASN A 252 1.04 20.83 -3.41
N LEU A 253 0.09 20.42 -2.56
CA LEU A 253 0.34 20.27 -1.11
C LEU A 253 1.26 19.09 -0.83
N LEU A 254 1.12 18.01 -1.58
CA LEU A 254 2.04 16.86 -1.52
C LEU A 254 3.45 17.25 -1.98
N ASP A 255 3.58 17.98 -3.09
CA ASP A 255 4.88 18.47 -3.59
C ASP A 255 5.56 19.43 -2.59
N GLN A 256 4.80 20.23 -1.85
CA GLN A 256 5.32 21.12 -0.82
C GLN A 256 5.62 20.41 0.50
N SER A 257 5.13 19.20 0.71
CA SER A 257 5.34 18.43 1.94
C SER A 257 6.75 17.85 2.03
N ILE A 258 7.01 17.03 3.05
CA ILE A 258 8.30 16.33 3.24
C ILE A 258 8.41 15.03 2.43
N ILE A 259 7.38 14.69 1.66
CA ILE A 259 7.33 13.45 0.87
C ILE A 259 8.26 13.56 -0.33
N ASP A 260 9.08 12.54 -0.55
CA ASP A 260 10.04 12.49 -1.64
C ASP A 260 9.42 11.88 -2.91
N THR A 261 8.48 10.94 -2.75
CA THR A 261 7.85 10.20 -3.86
C THR A 261 6.36 9.97 -3.60
N VAL A 262 5.53 10.27 -4.59
CA VAL A 262 4.07 10.01 -4.57
C VAL A 262 3.74 8.94 -5.59
N SER A 263 2.98 7.92 -5.20
CA SER A 263 2.46 6.89 -6.09
C SER A 263 1.03 7.21 -6.48
N LEU A 264 0.78 7.25 -7.79
CA LEU A 264 -0.50 7.58 -8.41
C LEU A 264 -0.98 6.44 -9.32
N GLU A 265 -2.26 6.09 -9.22
CA GLU A 265 -2.94 5.17 -10.11
C GLU A 265 -3.24 5.85 -11.46
N ASP A 266 -3.03 5.16 -12.58
CA ASP A 266 -3.35 5.67 -13.92
C ASP A 266 -3.89 4.60 -14.89
N ALA A 267 -3.41 3.35 -14.83
CA ALA A 267 -3.77 2.33 -15.82
C ALA A 267 -5.25 1.92 -15.80
N HIS A 268 -5.88 1.86 -14.63
CA HIS A 268 -7.31 1.59 -14.52
C HIS A 268 -8.19 2.75 -14.96
N ARG A 269 -7.66 3.96 -14.90
CA ARG A 269 -8.37 5.19 -15.22
C ARG A 269 -7.39 6.29 -15.58
N TYR A 270 -7.20 6.54 -16.85
CA TYR A 270 -6.27 7.55 -17.34
C TYR A 270 -6.58 8.94 -16.76
N ASN A 271 -5.56 9.52 -16.13
CA ASN A 271 -5.60 10.89 -15.65
C ASN A 271 -5.31 11.87 -16.81
N ASP A 272 -5.72 13.12 -16.63
CA ASP A 272 -5.13 14.24 -17.37
C ASP A 272 -3.68 14.42 -16.86
N LEU A 273 -2.71 14.18 -17.74
CA LEU A 273 -1.29 14.15 -17.37
C LEU A 273 -0.70 15.54 -17.07
N SER A 274 -1.42 16.64 -17.34
CA SER A 274 -1.06 17.96 -16.80
C SER A 274 -0.96 17.95 -15.27
N LEU A 275 -1.58 16.96 -14.60
CA LEU A 275 -1.39 16.68 -13.18
C LEU A 275 0.08 16.58 -12.79
N LEU A 276 0.92 15.95 -13.62
CA LEU A 276 2.34 15.71 -13.33
C LEU A 276 3.16 17.00 -13.25
N GLU A 277 2.70 18.08 -13.90
CA GLU A 277 3.34 19.39 -13.85
C GLU A 277 3.27 20.05 -12.46
N ASN A 278 2.36 19.59 -11.59
CA ASN A 278 2.26 20.07 -10.21
C ASN A 278 3.37 19.51 -9.29
N PHE A 279 4.17 18.55 -9.76
CA PHE A 279 5.24 17.93 -8.99
C PHE A 279 6.61 18.45 -9.42
N SER A 280 7.03 19.59 -8.82
CA SER A 280 8.28 20.26 -9.16
C SER A 280 9.51 19.57 -8.57
N LYS A 281 9.43 19.01 -7.37
CA LYS A 281 10.52 18.32 -6.65
C LYS A 281 10.24 16.83 -6.40
N THR A 282 8.99 16.44 -6.24
CA THR A 282 8.57 15.09 -5.86
C THR A 282 8.66 14.14 -7.05
N LYS A 283 9.17 12.93 -6.83
CA LYS A 283 9.14 11.84 -7.81
C LYS A 283 7.75 11.21 -7.86
N ILE A 284 7.43 10.62 -8.99
CA ILE A 284 6.15 9.96 -9.21
C ILE A 284 6.36 8.48 -9.52
N ILE A 285 5.81 7.62 -8.67
CA ILE A 285 5.55 6.22 -9.00
C ILE A 285 4.25 6.21 -9.81
N PHE A 286 4.37 5.90 -11.09
CA PHE A 286 3.28 6.01 -12.05
C PHE A 286 2.70 4.65 -12.39
N GLY A 287 1.40 4.47 -12.15
CA GLY A 287 0.67 3.24 -12.39
C GLY A 287 0.50 2.95 -13.88
N LEU A 288 1.07 1.84 -14.34
CA LEU A 288 1.10 1.42 -15.75
C LEU A 288 0.41 0.08 -15.99
N ILE A 289 -0.01 -0.61 -14.92
CA ILE A 289 -0.61 -1.93 -14.95
C ILE A 289 -1.91 -1.96 -14.16
N LYS A 290 -2.96 -2.49 -14.79
CA LYS A 290 -4.24 -2.79 -14.14
C LYS A 290 -4.07 -3.98 -13.19
N ILE A 291 -4.39 -3.76 -11.91
CA ILE A 291 -4.14 -4.74 -10.83
C ILE A 291 -5.28 -5.73 -10.60
N ALA A 292 -6.44 -5.49 -11.16
CA ALA A 292 -7.62 -6.35 -11.00
C ALA A 292 -8.28 -6.68 -12.34
N SER A 293 -7.49 -6.76 -13.38
CA SER A 293 -7.91 -7.21 -14.71
C SER A 293 -7.04 -8.37 -15.18
N SER A 294 -7.66 -9.46 -15.63
CA SER A 294 -6.99 -10.58 -16.27
C SER A 294 -6.49 -10.25 -17.69
N GLU A 295 -6.94 -9.11 -18.26
CA GLU A 295 -6.40 -8.60 -19.53
C GLU A 295 -4.91 -8.27 -19.38
N LYS A 296 -4.15 -8.65 -20.39
CA LYS A 296 -2.70 -8.46 -20.45
C LYS A 296 -2.38 -7.21 -21.26
N GLU A 297 -1.74 -6.25 -20.65
CA GLU A 297 -1.19 -5.09 -21.33
C GLU A 297 -0.07 -5.51 -22.30
N THR A 298 0.10 -4.75 -23.38
CA THR A 298 1.21 -4.91 -24.31
C THR A 298 2.33 -3.92 -24.01
N VAL A 299 3.54 -4.22 -24.46
CA VAL A 299 4.70 -3.32 -24.38
C VAL A 299 4.37 -1.97 -25.01
N GLN A 300 3.72 -1.97 -26.19
CA GLN A 300 3.39 -0.76 -26.94
C GLN A 300 2.37 0.14 -26.19
N GLU A 301 1.34 -0.46 -25.56
CA GLU A 301 0.40 0.31 -24.76
C GLU A 301 1.07 1.03 -23.59
N ILE A 302 1.93 0.31 -22.87
CA ILE A 302 2.69 0.90 -21.75
C ILE A 302 3.65 1.98 -22.25
N GLN A 303 4.41 1.72 -23.32
CA GLN A 303 5.33 2.70 -23.90
C GLN A 303 4.61 3.98 -24.32
N SER A 304 3.49 3.86 -25.04
CA SER A 304 2.69 5.01 -25.44
C SER A 304 2.27 5.86 -24.25
N ARG A 305 1.87 5.22 -23.13
CA ARG A 305 1.46 5.96 -21.94
C ARG A 305 2.63 6.63 -21.21
N VAL A 306 3.80 5.98 -21.19
CA VAL A 306 5.05 6.57 -20.66
C VAL A 306 5.49 7.77 -21.51
N GLU A 307 5.46 7.67 -22.84
CA GLU A 307 5.79 8.78 -23.74
C GLU A 307 4.87 9.99 -23.55
N GLU A 308 3.59 9.76 -23.30
CA GLU A 308 2.65 10.83 -22.95
C GLU A 308 3.03 11.48 -21.61
N ALA A 309 3.32 10.68 -20.57
CA ALA A 309 3.72 11.19 -19.26
C ALA A 309 5.01 12.02 -19.32
N LEU A 310 5.98 11.59 -20.12
CA LEU A 310 7.27 12.29 -20.30
C LEU A 310 7.17 13.65 -20.99
N LYS A 311 6.01 14.03 -21.53
CA LYS A 311 5.76 15.40 -21.99
C LYS A 311 5.50 16.38 -20.83
N HIS A 312 5.17 15.86 -19.65
CA HIS A 312 4.74 16.63 -18.47
C HIS A 312 5.70 16.52 -17.28
N ILE A 313 6.57 15.50 -17.25
CA ILE A 313 7.52 15.27 -16.16
C ILE A 313 8.84 14.71 -16.72
N SER A 314 9.96 15.04 -16.08
CA SER A 314 11.26 14.49 -16.48
C SER A 314 11.40 13.01 -16.13
N LYS A 315 12.13 12.24 -16.95
CA LYS A 315 12.26 10.79 -16.75
C LYS A 315 12.95 10.42 -15.43
N GLU A 316 13.80 11.27 -14.90
CA GLU A 316 14.51 11.08 -13.63
C GLU A 316 13.57 11.10 -12.44
N LYS A 317 12.37 11.67 -12.60
CA LYS A 317 11.34 11.73 -11.59
C LYS A 317 10.25 10.67 -11.76
N LEU A 318 10.25 9.93 -12.86
CA LEU A 318 9.23 8.93 -13.15
C LEU A 318 9.73 7.53 -12.80
N ILE A 319 8.94 6.79 -12.03
CA ILE A 319 9.19 5.41 -11.61
C ILE A 319 8.00 4.56 -12.08
N ALA A 320 8.26 3.47 -12.78
CA ALA A 320 7.20 2.60 -13.28
C ALA A 320 6.71 1.62 -12.20
N ALA A 321 5.40 1.47 -12.08
CA ALA A 321 4.78 0.52 -11.16
C ALA A 321 3.39 0.07 -11.62
N PRO A 322 2.81 -0.99 -11.01
CA PRO A 322 1.37 -1.24 -11.06
C PRO A 322 0.58 -0.12 -10.37
N ASP A 323 -0.71 0.00 -10.71
CA ASP A 323 -1.62 0.97 -10.09
C ASP A 323 -1.74 0.82 -8.57
N CYS A 324 -1.73 -0.42 -8.07
CA CYS A 324 -1.83 -0.76 -6.66
C CYS A 324 -1.24 -2.16 -6.40
N GLY A 325 -1.53 -2.78 -5.25
CA GLY A 325 -1.15 -4.15 -4.94
C GLY A 325 -1.75 -5.20 -5.88
N LEU A 326 -1.01 -6.25 -6.19
CA LEU A 326 -1.35 -7.28 -7.19
C LEU A 326 -2.14 -8.47 -6.60
N GLY A 327 -2.58 -8.42 -5.35
CA GLY A 327 -3.11 -9.55 -4.60
C GLY A 327 -4.32 -10.26 -5.21
N HIS A 328 -5.12 -9.60 -6.09
CA HIS A 328 -6.23 -10.22 -6.80
C HIS A 328 -5.81 -11.02 -8.04
N LEU A 329 -4.61 -10.78 -8.58
CA LEU A 329 -4.18 -11.45 -9.80
C LEU A 329 -3.76 -12.90 -9.54
N PRO A 330 -4.00 -13.84 -10.47
CA PRO A 330 -3.25 -15.08 -10.53
C PRO A 330 -1.75 -14.77 -10.64
N ARG A 331 -0.91 -15.60 -9.99
CA ARG A 331 0.54 -15.36 -9.88
C ARG A 331 1.24 -15.30 -11.25
N ASP A 332 0.84 -16.14 -12.20
CA ASP A 332 1.36 -16.15 -13.57
C ASP A 332 1.00 -14.88 -14.34
N ILE A 333 -0.22 -14.35 -14.14
CA ILE A 333 -0.66 -13.08 -14.73
C ILE A 333 0.14 -11.92 -14.11
N ALA A 334 0.35 -11.91 -12.80
CA ALA A 334 1.16 -10.89 -12.13
C ALA A 334 2.60 -10.88 -12.69
N LYS A 335 3.25 -12.02 -12.82
CA LYS A 335 4.59 -12.14 -13.43
C LYS A 335 4.61 -11.65 -14.88
N TYR A 336 3.64 -12.05 -15.68
CA TYR A 336 3.55 -11.58 -17.07
C TYR A 336 3.48 -10.06 -17.15
N LYS A 337 2.57 -9.46 -16.40
CA LYS A 337 2.34 -8.01 -16.40
C LYS A 337 3.58 -7.23 -15.92
N LEU A 338 4.23 -7.68 -14.85
CA LEU A 338 5.46 -7.06 -14.35
C LEU A 338 6.59 -7.16 -15.38
N SER A 339 6.80 -8.31 -16.01
CA SER A 339 7.82 -8.48 -17.05
C SER A 339 7.54 -7.60 -18.26
N THR A 340 6.26 -7.47 -18.68
CA THR A 340 5.86 -6.59 -19.78
C THR A 340 6.11 -5.11 -19.44
N MET A 341 5.82 -4.70 -18.21
CA MET A 341 6.10 -3.35 -17.73
C MET A 341 7.60 -3.04 -17.76
N VAL A 342 8.43 -3.93 -17.20
CA VAL A 342 9.88 -3.76 -17.18
C VAL A 342 10.44 -3.69 -18.61
N GLU A 343 9.99 -4.58 -19.49
CA GLU A 343 10.40 -4.55 -20.91
C GLU A 343 10.01 -3.24 -21.58
N ALA A 344 8.84 -2.70 -21.30
CA ALA A 344 8.36 -1.45 -21.88
C ALA A 344 9.21 -0.23 -21.47
N VAL A 345 9.76 -0.25 -20.25
CA VAL A 345 10.47 0.94 -19.70
C VAL A 345 11.99 0.82 -19.67
N LYS A 346 12.57 -0.27 -20.15
CA LYS A 346 14.01 -0.54 -20.06
C LYS A 346 14.90 0.47 -20.78
N ASP A 347 14.41 1.05 -21.87
CA ASP A 347 15.16 1.98 -22.72
C ASP A 347 14.98 3.46 -22.33
N TYR A 348 14.15 3.72 -21.32
CA TYR A 348 13.92 5.07 -20.77
C TYR A 348 14.83 5.42 -19.62
#